data_26f2dc92bf1ede0e6f8c00213c81cccb
#
_entry.id   26f2dc92bf1ede0e6f8c00213c81cccb
#
_cell.length_a   1.000
_cell.length_b   1.000
_cell.length_c   1.000
_cell.angle_alpha   90.00
_cell.angle_beta   90.00
_cell.angle_gamma   90.00
#
_symmetry.space_group_name_H-M   'P 1'
#
loop_
_entity.id
_entity.type
_entity.pdbx_description
1 polymer ?
#
loop_
_entity_poly.entity_id
_entity_poly.type
_entity_poly.pdbx_seq_one_letter_code
_entity_poly.pdbx_strand_id
1 'polypeptide(L)'
;MARKLALKRLTASDLTVFRWHFINRPSGNQKAINLDKSVLVDGLFPELAKPGTVPNPRYNLELKISGPGACSPHTLVRKILKQQKNWRLNGEFIEGPIDDPPRYNHLAADDFAFFEFRGDQVPEAIHMLLVSAANPQDAQLHQALSQIFVSGSMRVIDEHFIHDVLERSGVAGRHSLSDWAEGALLEEIGLGSAAATLKLYKRRNRRGLTPEEFLEIRGRAQSTGISGERYLNDWLLDRQRMGECYDVEWTSSTNAIAPFDFRLKVPPHGVERRMDAKSTTGEFETPLHMSRAEISEAVRGGVYYDIYRLYRLSDDGAEMRAAYDVGPALAPILEALENLPPGISVDSVSIDPRILQFTSDVHHPRNSELHDDEVSL
;
A
#
# COMPACT_ATOMS: atom_id res chain seq x y z
N MET A 1 -1.17 4.42 2.41
CA MET A 1 -0.41 4.92 1.24
C MET A 1 -0.81 4.15 0.00
N ALA A 2 -1.29 4.83 -1.04
CA ALA A 2 -1.51 4.19 -2.33
C ALA A 2 -0.19 3.57 -2.80
N ARG A 3 -0.27 2.37 -3.34
CA ARG A 3 0.93 1.68 -3.85
C ARG A 3 1.42 2.37 -5.11
N LYS A 4 2.68 2.75 -5.13
CA LYS A 4 3.35 3.40 -6.26
C LYS A 4 3.89 2.33 -7.20
N LEU A 5 3.08 1.93 -8.18
CA LEU A 5 3.35 0.80 -9.07
C LEU A 5 3.67 1.25 -10.48
N ALA A 6 4.64 0.60 -11.11
CA ALA A 6 4.95 0.80 -12.51
C ALA A 6 5.33 -0.51 -13.21
N LEU A 7 5.08 -0.56 -14.51
CA LEU A 7 5.51 -1.63 -15.39
C LEU A 7 6.47 -1.08 -16.45
N LYS A 8 7.58 -1.77 -16.64
CA LYS A 8 8.58 -1.44 -17.66
C LYS A 8 8.84 -2.62 -18.59
N ARG A 9 8.90 -2.35 -19.89
CA ARG A 9 9.51 -3.25 -20.87
C ARG A 9 10.99 -2.96 -20.88
N LEU A 10 11.81 -3.96 -20.57
CA LEU A 10 13.27 -3.83 -20.48
C LEU A 10 13.88 -3.72 -21.88
N THR A 11 14.79 -2.79 -22.02
CA THR A 11 15.61 -2.63 -23.24
C THR A 11 16.95 -3.35 -23.07
N ALA A 12 17.64 -3.62 -24.17
CA ALA A 12 18.99 -4.16 -24.11
C ALA A 12 19.96 -3.29 -23.29
N SER A 13 19.76 -1.95 -23.29
CA SER A 13 20.56 -1.04 -22.47
C SER A 13 20.21 -1.10 -20.99
N ASP A 14 18.96 -1.38 -20.61
CA ASP A 14 18.58 -1.57 -19.21
C ASP A 14 19.24 -2.82 -18.61
N LEU A 15 19.35 -3.89 -19.41
CA LEU A 15 19.99 -5.13 -18.98
C LEU A 15 21.47 -4.99 -18.64
N THR A 16 22.14 -3.94 -19.12
CA THR A 16 23.56 -3.70 -18.79
C THR A 16 23.81 -3.36 -17.31
N VAL A 17 22.77 -3.18 -16.49
CA VAL A 17 22.90 -3.12 -15.03
C VAL A 17 23.34 -4.47 -14.44
N PHE A 18 22.95 -5.58 -15.07
CA PHE A 18 23.40 -6.91 -14.71
C PHE A 18 24.78 -7.18 -15.30
N ARG A 19 25.75 -7.53 -14.45
CA ARG A 19 27.16 -7.67 -14.86
C ARG A 19 27.37 -8.62 -16.02
N TRP A 20 26.65 -9.75 -16.03
CA TRP A 20 26.76 -10.73 -17.10
C TRP A 20 26.41 -10.13 -18.46
N HIS A 21 25.28 -9.39 -18.55
CA HIS A 21 24.86 -8.72 -19.79
C HIS A 21 25.84 -7.64 -20.24
N PHE A 22 26.37 -6.87 -19.30
CA PHE A 22 27.36 -5.84 -19.61
C PHE A 22 28.62 -6.43 -20.26
N ILE A 23 29.04 -7.61 -19.82
CA ILE A 23 30.24 -8.29 -20.35
C ILE A 23 29.94 -9.05 -21.66
N ASN A 24 28.83 -9.81 -21.69
CA ASN A 24 28.57 -10.79 -22.74
C ASN A 24 27.66 -10.28 -23.86
N ARG A 25 26.84 -9.24 -23.59
CA ARG A 25 25.90 -8.64 -24.55
C ARG A 25 25.94 -7.12 -24.46
N PRO A 26 27.08 -6.48 -24.74
CA PRO A 26 27.22 -5.03 -24.58
C PRO A 26 26.30 -4.30 -25.56
N SER A 27 25.35 -3.51 -25.00
CA SER A 27 24.40 -2.67 -25.75
C SER A 27 24.50 -1.20 -25.34
N GLY A 28 25.63 -0.81 -24.78
CA GLY A 28 25.91 0.53 -24.25
C GLY A 28 26.77 0.48 -22.99
N ASN A 29 27.25 1.66 -22.58
CA ASN A 29 28.10 1.81 -21.38
C ASN A 29 27.27 2.15 -20.12
N GLN A 30 25.95 2.01 -20.18
CA GLN A 30 25.08 2.34 -19.05
C GLN A 30 25.00 1.17 -18.09
N LYS A 31 25.28 1.40 -16.81
CA LYS A 31 25.12 0.44 -15.71
C LYS A 31 23.86 0.77 -14.94
N ALA A 32 22.72 0.89 -15.63
CA ALA A 32 21.51 1.41 -15.02
C ALA A 32 20.25 0.99 -15.79
N ILE A 33 19.14 0.90 -15.08
CA ILE A 33 17.80 0.86 -15.67
C ILE A 33 17.30 2.30 -15.78
N ASN A 34 16.89 2.72 -16.97
CA ASN A 34 16.31 4.04 -17.17
C ASN A 34 14.88 4.06 -16.60
N LEU A 35 14.55 5.12 -15.88
CA LEU A 35 13.21 5.37 -15.33
C LEU A 35 12.61 6.58 -16.04
N ASP A 36 11.47 6.41 -16.68
CA ASP A 36 10.84 7.48 -17.44
C ASP A 36 10.38 8.60 -16.50
N LYS A 37 10.73 9.86 -16.81
CA LYS A 37 10.36 11.02 -15.99
C LYS A 37 8.85 11.11 -15.80
N SER A 38 8.08 10.91 -16.87
CA SER A 38 6.61 10.94 -16.83
C SER A 38 6.00 9.90 -15.87
N VAL A 39 6.69 8.79 -15.62
CA VAL A 39 6.28 7.76 -14.68
C VAL A 39 6.81 8.03 -13.29
N LEU A 40 8.14 8.15 -13.14
CA LEU A 40 8.76 8.28 -11.82
C LEU A 40 8.42 9.61 -11.15
N VAL A 41 8.52 10.72 -11.91
CA VAL A 41 8.36 12.07 -11.33
C VAL A 41 6.92 12.52 -11.47
N ASP A 42 6.41 12.58 -12.70
CA ASP A 42 5.10 13.20 -12.93
C ASP A 42 3.95 12.29 -12.43
N GLY A 43 4.18 10.96 -12.31
CA GLY A 43 3.17 9.99 -11.90
C GLY A 43 3.30 9.48 -10.46
N LEU A 44 4.52 9.27 -9.95
CA LEU A 44 4.73 8.58 -8.66
C LEU A 44 5.33 9.45 -7.56
N PHE A 45 6.21 10.40 -7.90
CA PHE A 45 6.92 11.25 -6.94
C PHE A 45 7.00 12.70 -7.45
N PRO A 46 5.90 13.45 -7.46
CA PRO A 46 5.87 14.83 -7.98
C PRO A 46 6.81 15.77 -7.22
N GLU A 47 7.09 15.48 -5.96
CA GLU A 47 8.04 16.24 -5.14
C GLU A 47 9.45 16.30 -5.73
N LEU A 48 9.86 15.31 -6.53
CA LEU A 48 11.15 15.31 -7.22
C LEU A 48 11.29 16.42 -8.27
N ALA A 49 10.19 17.06 -8.67
CA ALA A 49 10.15 18.16 -9.63
C ALA A 49 10.19 19.55 -8.98
N LYS A 50 9.98 19.66 -7.65
CA LYS A 50 9.87 20.98 -6.98
C LYS A 50 11.14 21.83 -7.16
N PRO A 51 10.99 23.16 -7.31
CA PRO A 51 12.11 24.10 -7.33
C PRO A 51 12.90 24.02 -6.03
N GLY A 52 14.23 24.07 -6.11
CA GLY A 52 15.13 24.00 -4.95
C GLY A 52 15.71 22.61 -4.68
N THR A 53 15.29 21.57 -5.41
CA THR A 53 15.99 20.27 -5.37
C THR A 53 17.43 20.41 -5.85
N VAL A 54 18.33 19.74 -5.14
CA VAL A 54 19.77 19.71 -5.47
C VAL A 54 19.95 19.31 -6.95
N PRO A 55 20.81 19.99 -7.73
CA PRO A 55 21.13 19.54 -9.08
C PRO A 55 21.66 18.09 -9.07
N ASN A 56 21.10 17.23 -9.95
CA ASN A 56 21.43 15.80 -10.01
C ASN A 56 21.28 15.05 -8.66
N PRO A 57 20.09 15.03 -8.08
CA PRO A 57 19.84 14.39 -6.79
C PRO A 57 20.14 12.88 -6.85
N ARG A 58 20.48 12.33 -5.68
CA ARG A 58 20.77 10.90 -5.49
C ARG A 58 20.05 10.41 -4.25
N TYR A 59 19.26 9.37 -4.40
CA TYR A 59 18.50 8.76 -3.31
C TYR A 59 18.97 7.32 -3.14
N ASN A 60 19.62 7.03 -2.01
CA ASN A 60 19.97 5.65 -1.66
C ASN A 60 18.71 4.91 -1.26
N LEU A 61 18.59 3.65 -1.68
CA LEU A 61 17.42 2.85 -1.42
C LEU A 61 17.77 1.36 -1.30
N GLU A 62 16.88 0.63 -0.66
CA GLU A 62 16.88 -0.82 -0.70
C GLU A 62 16.23 -1.28 -2.02
N LEU A 63 16.90 -2.17 -2.74
CA LEU A 63 16.39 -2.83 -3.93
C LEU A 63 16.20 -4.31 -3.67
N LYS A 64 14.95 -4.75 -3.62
CA LYS A 64 14.56 -6.16 -3.52
C LYS A 64 14.18 -6.65 -4.92
N ILE A 65 14.85 -7.68 -5.43
CA ILE A 65 14.60 -8.25 -6.76
C ILE A 65 14.00 -9.64 -6.61
N SER A 66 12.83 -9.86 -7.19
CA SER A 66 12.17 -11.16 -7.32
C SER A 66 12.10 -11.57 -8.79
N GLY A 67 12.07 -12.87 -9.08
CA GLY A 67 12.05 -13.35 -10.46
C GLY A 67 13.43 -13.36 -11.16
N PRO A 68 13.49 -13.83 -12.42
CA PRO A 68 12.41 -14.52 -13.15
C PRO A 68 11.97 -15.83 -12.47
N GLY A 69 10.66 -16.14 -12.59
CA GLY A 69 10.06 -17.32 -11.96
C GLY A 69 9.95 -17.22 -10.43
N ALA A 70 9.68 -18.36 -9.80
CA ALA A 70 9.62 -18.46 -8.34
C ALA A 70 11.02 -18.61 -7.74
N CYS A 71 11.52 -17.59 -7.06
CA CYS A 71 12.83 -17.58 -6.43
C CYS A 71 12.84 -16.73 -5.15
N SER A 72 13.82 -16.97 -4.29
CA SER A 72 14.04 -16.12 -3.12
C SER A 72 14.39 -14.70 -3.53
N PRO A 73 13.89 -13.68 -2.85
CA PRO A 73 14.25 -12.30 -3.14
C PRO A 73 15.75 -12.04 -2.98
N HIS A 74 16.31 -11.21 -3.86
CA HIS A 74 17.68 -10.76 -3.80
C HIS A 74 17.71 -9.29 -3.39
N THR A 75 18.17 -9.01 -2.17
CA THR A 75 18.17 -7.67 -1.59
C THR A 75 19.54 -7.01 -1.72
N LEU A 76 19.55 -5.76 -2.18
CA LEU A 76 20.74 -4.97 -2.49
C LEU A 76 20.53 -3.51 -2.06
N VAL A 77 21.62 -2.79 -1.78
CA VAL A 77 21.57 -1.33 -1.67
C VAL A 77 21.89 -0.71 -3.02
N ARG A 78 21.02 0.16 -3.50
CA ARG A 78 21.17 0.87 -4.78
C ARG A 78 20.77 2.33 -4.60
N LYS A 79 20.72 3.08 -5.70
CA LYS A 79 20.27 4.48 -5.68
C LYS A 79 19.49 4.81 -6.93
N ILE A 80 18.54 5.71 -6.79
CA ILE A 80 17.99 6.47 -7.91
C ILE A 80 18.77 7.76 -8.03
N LEU A 81 19.13 8.12 -9.25
CA LEU A 81 19.80 9.38 -9.52
C LEU A 81 19.29 10.05 -10.79
N LYS A 82 19.32 11.36 -10.79
CA LYS A 82 19.11 12.17 -11.99
C LYS A 82 20.48 12.45 -12.63
N GLN A 83 20.58 12.17 -13.91
CA GLN A 83 21.76 12.54 -14.71
C GLN A 83 21.28 13.28 -15.95
N GLN A 84 21.57 14.56 -16.02
CA GLN A 84 20.99 15.48 -17.01
C GLN A 84 19.45 15.43 -16.96
N LYS A 85 18.80 14.99 -18.05
CA LYS A 85 17.32 14.83 -18.12
C LYS A 85 16.81 13.44 -17.73
N ASN A 86 17.69 12.49 -17.51
CA ASN A 86 17.31 11.08 -17.31
C ASN A 86 17.36 10.68 -15.84
N TRP A 87 16.33 10.01 -15.38
CA TRP A 87 16.30 9.32 -14.10
C TRP A 87 16.74 7.87 -14.28
N ARG A 88 17.49 7.34 -13.33
CA ARG A 88 18.11 6.02 -13.44
C ARG A 88 18.17 5.30 -12.11
N LEU A 89 17.78 4.03 -12.12
CA LEU A 89 18.16 3.09 -11.07
C LEU A 89 19.60 2.64 -11.38
N ASN A 90 20.54 3.10 -10.56
CA ASN A 90 21.98 2.92 -10.74
C ASN A 90 22.63 2.48 -9.43
N GLY A 91 23.88 2.09 -9.50
CA GLY A 91 24.73 1.67 -8.40
C GLY A 91 25.90 0.87 -8.93
N GLU A 92 26.21 -0.18 -8.21
CA GLU A 92 27.14 -1.19 -8.67
C GLU A 92 26.43 -2.18 -9.60
N PHE A 93 27.19 -3.03 -10.27
CA PHE A 93 26.61 -4.12 -11.03
C PHE A 93 25.75 -5.02 -10.15
N ILE A 94 24.65 -5.50 -10.70
CA ILE A 94 23.86 -6.57 -10.11
C ILE A 94 24.46 -7.88 -10.63
N GLU A 95 24.96 -8.67 -9.69
CA GLU A 95 25.36 -10.06 -9.93
C GLU A 95 24.19 -11.00 -9.56
N GLY A 96 24.20 -12.22 -10.04
CA GLY A 96 23.25 -13.21 -9.54
C GLY A 96 23.50 -13.48 -8.05
N PRO A 97 22.46 -13.82 -7.28
CA PRO A 97 22.64 -14.18 -5.87
C PRO A 97 23.51 -15.42 -5.73
N ILE A 98 24.09 -15.60 -4.54
CA ILE A 98 25.07 -16.68 -4.26
C ILE A 98 24.47 -18.07 -4.50
N ASP A 99 23.20 -18.24 -4.18
CA ASP A 99 22.45 -19.49 -4.34
C ASP A 99 21.97 -19.76 -5.77
N ASP A 100 21.98 -18.73 -6.64
CA ASP A 100 21.57 -18.81 -8.03
C ASP A 100 22.33 -17.82 -8.92
N PRO A 101 23.64 -18.02 -9.15
CA PRO A 101 24.47 -17.07 -9.89
C PRO A 101 24.01 -16.77 -11.32
N PRO A 102 23.42 -17.71 -12.10
CA PRO A 102 22.97 -17.46 -13.46
C PRO A 102 21.59 -16.82 -13.56
N ARG A 103 20.91 -16.49 -12.46
CA ARG A 103 19.51 -16.03 -12.41
C ARG A 103 19.15 -15.00 -13.49
N TYR A 104 19.98 -14.01 -13.65
CA TYR A 104 19.70 -12.90 -14.56
C TYR A 104 20.25 -13.08 -15.98
N ASN A 105 21.01 -14.16 -16.24
CA ASN A 105 21.72 -14.34 -17.50
C ASN A 105 20.76 -14.60 -18.70
N HIS A 106 19.55 -15.10 -18.42
CA HIS A 106 18.55 -15.44 -19.43
C HIS A 106 17.60 -14.29 -19.76
N LEU A 107 17.70 -13.16 -19.05
CA LEU A 107 16.93 -11.97 -19.39
C LEU A 107 17.25 -11.51 -20.81
N ALA A 108 16.24 -10.97 -21.49
CA ALA A 108 16.37 -10.45 -22.86
C ALA A 108 15.69 -9.07 -22.97
N ALA A 109 16.03 -8.34 -24.04
CA ALA A 109 15.22 -7.19 -24.41
C ALA A 109 13.79 -7.65 -24.65
N ASP A 110 12.83 -6.78 -24.29
CA ASP A 110 11.39 -7.04 -24.28
C ASP A 110 10.89 -7.91 -23.13
N ASP A 111 11.73 -8.39 -22.21
CA ASP A 111 11.27 -8.87 -20.91
C ASP A 111 10.71 -7.72 -20.07
N PHE A 112 9.96 -8.04 -19.01
CA PHE A 112 9.27 -7.04 -18.22
C PHE A 112 9.82 -6.97 -16.80
N ALA A 113 9.71 -5.76 -16.21
CA ALA A 113 9.95 -5.52 -14.80
C ALA A 113 8.76 -4.76 -14.22
N PHE A 114 8.13 -5.32 -13.19
CA PHE A 114 7.21 -4.60 -12.32
C PHE A 114 8.01 -3.92 -11.23
N PHE A 115 7.62 -2.70 -10.89
CA PHE A 115 8.22 -1.92 -9.81
C PHE A 115 7.15 -1.53 -8.80
N GLU A 116 7.38 -1.80 -7.53
CA GLU A 116 6.71 -1.19 -6.41
C GLU A 116 7.71 -0.26 -5.73
N PHE A 117 7.46 1.02 -5.80
CA PHE A 117 8.25 2.03 -5.11
C PHE A 117 7.67 2.31 -3.73
N ARG A 118 8.52 2.48 -2.74
CA ARG A 118 8.16 2.89 -1.39
C ARG A 118 8.88 4.20 -1.05
N GLY A 119 8.28 4.96 -0.14
CA GLY A 119 8.68 6.30 0.26
C GLY A 119 7.62 7.32 -0.12
N ASP A 120 7.53 8.39 0.68
CA ASP A 120 6.50 9.42 0.52
C ASP A 120 6.86 10.42 -0.56
N GLN A 121 7.80 11.28 -0.28
CA GLN A 121 8.25 12.36 -1.17
C GLN A 121 9.36 11.91 -2.13
N VAL A 122 10.16 10.94 -1.70
CA VAL A 122 11.28 10.39 -2.45
C VAL A 122 11.30 8.86 -2.39
N PRO A 123 11.87 8.17 -3.40
CA PRO A 123 12.02 6.72 -3.33
C PRO A 123 13.02 6.30 -2.24
N GLU A 124 12.58 5.44 -1.31
CA GLU A 124 13.38 4.89 -0.21
C GLU A 124 13.67 3.39 -0.39
N ALA A 125 12.72 2.67 -1.00
CA ALA A 125 12.90 1.28 -1.37
C ALA A 125 12.20 0.96 -2.69
N ILE A 126 12.66 -0.10 -3.35
CA ILE A 126 12.05 -0.64 -4.57
C ILE A 126 11.94 -2.15 -4.43
N HIS A 127 10.75 -2.68 -4.66
CA HIS A 127 10.60 -4.09 -4.99
C HIS A 127 10.44 -4.22 -6.52
N MET A 128 11.36 -4.90 -7.16
CA MET A 128 11.36 -5.17 -8.60
C MET A 128 11.08 -6.65 -8.84
N LEU A 129 10.04 -6.96 -9.62
CA LEU A 129 9.72 -8.32 -10.03
C LEU A 129 9.97 -8.46 -11.53
N LEU A 130 10.88 -9.37 -11.89
CA LEU A 130 11.27 -9.65 -13.26
C LEU A 130 10.41 -10.76 -13.85
N VAL A 131 9.98 -10.58 -15.11
CA VAL A 131 9.19 -11.55 -15.88
C VAL A 131 9.90 -11.78 -17.19
N SER A 132 10.35 -13.01 -17.44
CA SER A 132 11.14 -13.36 -18.62
C SER A 132 10.45 -14.38 -19.52
N ALA A 133 10.48 -14.14 -20.82
CA ALA A 133 10.01 -15.09 -21.81
C ALA A 133 10.75 -16.45 -21.77
N ALA A 134 12.01 -16.44 -21.36
CA ALA A 134 12.84 -17.64 -21.25
C ALA A 134 12.50 -18.51 -20.02
N ASN A 135 11.77 -17.98 -19.04
CA ASN A 135 11.36 -18.72 -17.85
C ASN A 135 10.00 -19.39 -18.07
N PRO A 136 9.87 -20.72 -17.95
CA PRO A 136 8.59 -21.42 -18.19
C PRO A 136 7.45 -20.97 -17.26
N GLN A 137 7.74 -20.54 -16.05
CA GLN A 137 6.72 -20.05 -15.10
C GLN A 137 6.19 -18.67 -15.48
N ASP A 138 7.00 -17.88 -16.18
CA ASP A 138 6.66 -16.52 -16.59
C ASP A 138 6.04 -16.46 -18.00
N ALA A 139 6.22 -17.49 -18.82
CA ALA A 139 5.96 -17.44 -20.26
C ALA A 139 4.53 -17.00 -20.63
N GLN A 140 3.52 -17.49 -19.91
CA GLN A 140 2.11 -17.09 -20.14
C GLN A 140 1.87 -15.64 -19.75
N LEU A 141 2.41 -15.20 -18.63
CA LEU A 141 2.33 -13.83 -18.18
C LEU A 141 3.06 -12.89 -19.15
N HIS A 142 4.27 -13.26 -19.57
CA HIS A 142 5.05 -12.49 -20.53
C HIS A 142 4.31 -12.33 -21.85
N GLN A 143 3.68 -13.38 -22.36
CA GLN A 143 2.88 -13.33 -23.59
C GLN A 143 1.68 -12.36 -23.44
N ALA A 144 0.95 -12.43 -22.32
CA ALA A 144 -0.17 -11.53 -22.06
C ALA A 144 0.29 -10.06 -21.96
N LEU A 145 1.40 -9.81 -21.26
CA LEU A 145 2.00 -8.47 -21.16
C LEU A 145 2.42 -7.93 -22.52
N SER A 146 3.01 -8.76 -23.39
CA SER A 146 3.44 -8.36 -24.72
C SER A 146 2.29 -7.93 -25.62
N GLN A 147 1.09 -8.50 -25.41
CA GLN A 147 -0.12 -8.09 -26.13
C GLN A 147 -0.71 -6.79 -25.65
N ILE A 148 -0.61 -6.51 -24.33
CA ILE A 148 -1.21 -5.33 -23.70
C ILE A 148 -0.26 -4.11 -23.76
N PHE A 149 1.04 -4.34 -23.68
CA PHE A 149 2.05 -3.31 -23.64
C PHE A 149 2.62 -3.04 -25.04
N VAL A 150 1.80 -2.42 -25.89
CA VAL A 150 2.11 -2.26 -27.33
C VAL A 150 3.09 -1.10 -27.58
N SER A 151 3.09 -0.06 -26.73
CA SER A 151 3.92 1.14 -26.94
C SER A 151 4.48 1.70 -25.63
N GLY A 152 5.54 2.48 -25.73
CA GLY A 152 6.25 3.06 -24.59
C GLY A 152 7.26 2.10 -23.96
N SER A 153 8.08 2.61 -23.04
CA SER A 153 9.08 1.82 -22.31
C SER A 153 8.67 1.57 -20.86
N MET A 154 7.86 2.46 -20.27
CA MET A 154 7.41 2.38 -18.88
C MET A 154 6.05 3.06 -18.72
N ARG A 155 5.24 2.62 -17.77
CA ARG A 155 3.96 3.26 -17.41
C ARG A 155 3.60 3.03 -15.94
N VAL A 156 2.84 3.95 -15.35
CA VAL A 156 2.18 3.73 -14.05
C VAL A 156 1.10 2.67 -14.24
N ILE A 157 0.97 1.80 -13.26
CA ILE A 157 -0.08 0.77 -13.18
C ILE A 157 -0.70 0.79 -11.80
N ASP A 158 -1.84 0.14 -11.64
CA ASP A 158 -2.53 -0.09 -10.38
C ASP A 158 -2.71 -1.60 -10.10
N GLU A 159 -3.30 -1.92 -8.96
CA GLU A 159 -3.60 -3.31 -8.60
C GLU A 159 -4.62 -3.94 -9.54
N HIS A 160 -5.54 -3.14 -10.07
CA HIS A 160 -6.54 -3.62 -11.01
C HIS A 160 -5.89 -4.12 -12.31
N PHE A 161 -4.93 -3.35 -12.83
CA PHE A 161 -4.13 -3.79 -13.99
C PHE A 161 -3.40 -5.12 -13.71
N ILE A 162 -2.82 -5.29 -12.51
CA ILE A 162 -2.14 -6.53 -12.13
C ILE A 162 -3.13 -7.69 -12.10
N HIS A 163 -4.31 -7.48 -11.52
CA HIS A 163 -5.37 -8.49 -11.48
C HIS A 163 -5.79 -8.90 -12.89
N ASP A 164 -6.08 -7.93 -13.75
CA ASP A 164 -6.51 -8.18 -15.14
C ASP A 164 -5.48 -8.99 -15.94
N VAL A 165 -4.19 -8.67 -15.82
CA VAL A 165 -3.16 -9.39 -16.57
C VAL A 165 -2.95 -10.80 -16.04
N LEU A 166 -3.09 -11.02 -14.73
CA LEU A 166 -3.02 -12.35 -14.12
C LEU A 166 -4.19 -13.24 -14.57
N GLU A 167 -5.41 -12.70 -14.61
CA GLU A 167 -6.59 -13.41 -15.11
C GLU A 167 -6.44 -13.76 -16.60
N ARG A 168 -6.07 -12.80 -17.44
CA ARG A 168 -5.87 -13.00 -18.88
C ARG A 168 -4.79 -14.03 -19.20
N SER A 169 -3.74 -14.05 -18.39
CA SER A 169 -2.64 -15.03 -18.56
C SER A 169 -2.94 -16.42 -17.97
N GLY A 170 -4.01 -16.54 -17.18
CA GLY A 170 -4.38 -17.78 -16.50
C GLY A 170 -3.40 -18.23 -15.41
N VAL A 171 -2.55 -17.32 -14.91
CA VAL A 171 -1.55 -17.64 -13.86
C VAL A 171 -1.93 -17.08 -12.49
N ALA A 172 -3.12 -16.53 -12.35
CA ALA A 172 -3.63 -16.01 -11.07
C ALA A 172 -3.49 -17.04 -9.94
N GLY A 173 -2.96 -16.62 -8.79
CA GLY A 173 -2.70 -17.47 -7.62
C GLY A 173 -1.56 -18.47 -7.77
N ARG A 174 -0.85 -18.52 -8.92
CA ARG A 174 0.29 -19.40 -9.16
C ARG A 174 1.60 -18.67 -9.42
N HIS A 175 1.55 -17.46 -9.88
CA HIS A 175 2.70 -16.60 -10.15
C HIS A 175 2.97 -15.66 -8.98
N SER A 176 4.23 -15.32 -8.70
CA SER A 176 4.62 -14.41 -7.62
C SER A 176 4.02 -12.99 -7.75
N LEU A 177 3.67 -12.56 -8.97
CA LEU A 177 2.93 -11.32 -9.20
C LEU A 177 1.54 -11.32 -8.55
N SER A 178 0.95 -12.48 -8.27
CA SER A 178 -0.34 -12.58 -7.59
C SER A 178 -0.30 -11.97 -6.18
N ASP A 179 0.87 -11.98 -5.54
CA ASP A 179 1.07 -11.34 -4.23
C ASP A 179 0.87 -9.82 -4.31
N TRP A 180 1.13 -9.23 -5.48
CA TRP A 180 0.95 -7.80 -5.70
C TRP A 180 -0.51 -7.41 -6.00
N ALA A 181 -1.29 -8.34 -6.53
CA ALA A 181 -2.73 -8.16 -6.73
C ALA A 181 -3.54 -8.33 -5.42
N GLU A 182 -2.89 -8.70 -4.34
CA GLU A 182 -3.53 -9.08 -3.08
C GLU A 182 -3.31 -8.03 -1.97
N GLY A 183 -3.03 -6.78 -2.35
CA GLY A 183 -2.73 -5.71 -1.40
C GLY A 183 -3.79 -5.60 -0.29
N ALA A 184 -5.07 -5.56 -0.64
CA ALA A 184 -6.17 -5.51 0.32
C ALA A 184 -6.23 -6.77 1.22
N LEU A 185 -6.01 -7.97 0.65
CA LEU A 185 -5.98 -9.20 1.43
C LEU A 185 -4.79 -9.25 2.40
N LEU A 186 -3.63 -8.79 1.96
CA LEU A 186 -2.44 -8.71 2.81
C LEU A 186 -2.61 -7.65 3.90
N GLU A 187 -3.24 -6.52 3.61
CA GLU A 187 -3.60 -5.51 4.62
C GLU A 187 -4.55 -6.10 5.68
N GLU A 188 -5.59 -6.83 5.28
CA GLU A 188 -6.48 -7.54 6.21
C GLU A 188 -5.72 -8.54 7.09
N ILE A 189 -4.75 -9.28 6.52
CA ILE A 189 -3.88 -10.19 7.29
C ILE A 189 -3.04 -9.39 8.30
N GLY A 190 -2.50 -8.24 7.89
CA GLY A 190 -1.75 -7.35 8.77
C GLY A 190 -2.57 -6.83 9.95
N LEU A 191 -3.86 -6.60 9.73
CA LEU A 191 -4.83 -6.22 10.75
C LEU A 191 -5.31 -7.40 11.62
N GLY A 192 -4.86 -8.64 11.32
CA GLY A 192 -5.19 -9.83 12.11
C GLY A 192 -6.42 -10.61 11.63
N SER A 193 -6.91 -10.42 10.41
CA SER A 193 -8.04 -11.14 9.86
C SER A 193 -7.74 -12.65 9.70
N ALA A 194 -8.40 -13.47 10.51
CA ALA A 194 -8.33 -14.92 10.38
C ALA A 194 -8.94 -15.42 9.07
N ALA A 195 -10.00 -14.77 8.58
CA ALA A 195 -10.63 -15.09 7.30
C ALA A 195 -9.70 -14.84 6.12
N ALA A 196 -9.01 -13.70 6.10
CA ALA A 196 -8.02 -13.37 5.09
C ALA A 196 -6.82 -14.33 5.14
N THR A 197 -6.33 -14.63 6.34
CA THR A 197 -5.25 -15.61 6.55
C THR A 197 -5.64 -17.00 6.02
N LEU A 198 -6.86 -17.47 6.33
CA LEU A 198 -7.36 -18.76 5.84
C LEU A 198 -7.56 -18.76 4.33
N LYS A 199 -8.07 -17.66 3.75
CA LYS A 199 -8.24 -17.48 2.31
C LYS A 199 -6.88 -17.59 1.60
N LEU A 200 -5.86 -16.93 2.13
CA LEU A 200 -4.50 -17.00 1.62
C LEU A 200 -3.92 -18.42 1.74
N TYR A 201 -4.06 -19.06 2.92
CA TYR A 201 -3.55 -20.40 3.19
C TYR A 201 -4.18 -21.49 2.28
N LYS A 202 -5.46 -21.37 1.96
CA LYS A 202 -6.18 -22.33 1.09
C LYS A 202 -5.78 -22.28 -0.38
N ARG A 203 -5.00 -21.30 -0.82
CA ARG A 203 -4.52 -21.22 -2.20
C ARG A 203 -3.43 -22.27 -2.45
N ARG A 204 -3.79 -23.33 -3.14
CA ARG A 204 -3.02 -24.59 -3.28
C ARG A 204 -1.60 -24.47 -3.85
N ASN A 205 -1.26 -23.40 -4.56
CA ASN A 205 0.00 -23.30 -5.32
C ASN A 205 0.84 -22.09 -4.90
N ARG A 206 0.58 -21.50 -3.73
CA ARG A 206 1.27 -20.33 -3.26
C ARG A 206 2.41 -20.70 -2.32
N ARG A 207 3.54 -20.04 -2.48
CA ARG A 207 4.54 -19.90 -1.41
C ARG A 207 3.87 -19.21 -0.21
N GLY A 208 4.02 -19.75 0.99
CA GLY A 208 3.59 -19.09 2.23
C GLY A 208 4.29 -17.72 2.42
N LEU A 209 3.78 -16.93 3.34
CA LEU A 209 4.49 -15.72 3.81
C LEU A 209 5.63 -16.13 4.72
N THR A 210 6.81 -15.53 4.55
CA THR A 210 7.88 -15.65 5.54
C THR A 210 7.55 -14.83 6.80
N PRO A 211 8.17 -15.12 7.95
CA PRO A 211 8.00 -14.30 9.15
C PRO A 211 8.32 -12.81 8.91
N GLU A 212 9.36 -12.53 8.13
CA GLU A 212 9.79 -11.18 7.79
C GLU A 212 8.73 -10.47 6.92
N GLU A 213 8.21 -11.13 5.89
CA GLU A 213 7.13 -10.61 5.05
C GLU A 213 5.87 -10.33 5.87
N PHE A 214 5.54 -11.20 6.82
CA PHE A 214 4.41 -11.01 7.71
C PHE A 214 4.58 -9.78 8.63
N LEU A 215 5.78 -9.57 9.17
CA LEU A 215 6.10 -8.37 9.96
C LEU A 215 6.02 -7.10 9.12
N GLU A 216 6.52 -7.11 7.88
CA GLU A 216 6.38 -5.98 6.95
C GLU A 216 4.89 -5.64 6.66
N ILE A 217 4.05 -6.67 6.46
CA ILE A 217 2.62 -6.51 6.22
C ILE A 217 1.95 -5.87 7.45
N ARG A 218 2.26 -6.33 8.64
CA ARG A 218 1.74 -5.74 9.89
C ARG A 218 2.19 -4.30 10.08
N GLY A 219 3.45 -4.01 9.81
CA GLY A 219 3.99 -2.64 9.90
C GLY A 219 3.28 -1.70 8.91
N ARG A 220 3.00 -2.15 7.69
CA ARG A 220 2.23 -1.36 6.71
C ARG A 220 0.80 -1.10 7.16
N ALA A 221 0.10 -2.12 7.65
CA ALA A 221 -1.26 -1.96 8.16
C ALA A 221 -1.31 -0.95 9.33
N GLN A 222 -0.34 -1.02 10.23
CA GLN A 222 -0.21 -0.06 11.33
C GLN A 222 0.05 1.37 10.82
N SER A 223 0.96 1.55 9.85
CA SER A 223 1.21 2.87 9.24
C SER A 223 -0.04 3.44 8.57
N THR A 224 -0.81 2.60 7.86
CA THR A 224 -2.10 3.01 7.27
C THR A 224 -3.07 3.51 8.33
N GLY A 225 -3.17 2.81 9.48
CA GLY A 225 -3.98 3.24 10.63
C GLY A 225 -3.59 4.62 11.13
N ILE A 226 -2.30 4.81 11.44
CA ILE A 226 -1.75 6.08 11.96
C ILE A 226 -1.98 7.23 10.97
N SER A 227 -1.78 7.00 9.67
CA SER A 227 -2.02 8.03 8.65
C SER A 227 -3.50 8.41 8.57
N GLY A 228 -4.41 7.44 8.67
CA GLY A 228 -5.84 7.71 8.69
C GLY A 228 -6.29 8.49 9.92
N GLU A 229 -5.79 8.14 11.11
CA GLU A 229 -6.05 8.93 12.32
C GLU A 229 -5.56 10.37 12.18
N ARG A 230 -4.37 10.58 11.58
CA ARG A 230 -3.84 11.93 11.32
C ARG A 230 -4.76 12.73 10.39
N TYR A 231 -5.21 12.15 9.28
CA TYR A 231 -6.13 12.81 8.36
C TYR A 231 -7.47 13.12 9.00
N LEU A 232 -7.99 12.22 9.82
CA LEU A 232 -9.22 12.50 10.58
C LEU A 232 -9.01 13.62 11.59
N ASN A 233 -7.88 13.63 12.31
CA ASN A 233 -7.55 14.68 13.26
C ASN A 233 -7.56 16.06 12.58
N ASP A 234 -6.85 16.21 11.48
CA ASP A 234 -6.75 17.49 10.75
C ASP A 234 -8.14 17.94 10.28
N TRP A 235 -8.93 17.01 9.74
CA TRP A 235 -10.30 17.29 9.32
C TRP A 235 -11.20 17.73 10.50
N LEU A 236 -11.09 17.09 11.66
CA LEU A 236 -11.85 17.46 12.87
C LEU A 236 -11.44 18.84 13.40
N LEU A 237 -10.15 19.16 13.39
CA LEU A 237 -9.66 20.48 13.79
C LEU A 237 -10.19 21.59 12.87
N ASP A 238 -10.31 21.34 11.56
CA ASP A 238 -10.94 22.28 10.64
C ASP A 238 -12.43 22.47 10.96
N ARG A 239 -13.17 21.40 11.28
CA ARG A 239 -14.57 21.49 11.72
C ARG A 239 -14.72 22.25 13.02
N GLN A 240 -13.76 22.10 13.95
CA GLN A 240 -13.72 22.90 15.18
C GLN A 240 -13.50 24.38 14.87
N ARG A 241 -12.61 24.73 13.94
CA ARG A 241 -12.41 26.12 13.49
C ARG A 241 -13.67 26.71 12.87
N MET A 242 -14.47 25.91 12.18
CA MET A 242 -15.76 26.31 11.61
C MET A 242 -16.90 26.39 12.64
N GLY A 243 -16.67 25.99 13.90
CA GLY A 243 -17.66 25.98 14.96
C GLY A 243 -18.66 24.83 14.90
N GLU A 244 -18.40 23.79 14.12
CA GLU A 244 -19.28 22.64 13.99
C GLU A 244 -19.11 21.64 15.15
N CYS A 245 -17.97 21.66 15.80
CA CYS A 245 -17.66 20.91 17.03
C CYS A 245 -16.69 21.70 17.91
N TYR A 246 -16.44 21.22 19.13
CA TYR A 246 -15.45 21.76 20.05
C TYR A 246 -14.90 20.70 20.99
N ASP A 247 -13.84 21.00 21.73
CA ASP A 247 -13.13 20.06 22.62
C ASP A 247 -12.66 18.79 21.87
N VAL A 248 -12.14 18.95 20.66
CA VAL A 248 -11.57 17.85 19.89
C VAL A 248 -10.31 17.33 20.59
N GLU A 249 -10.31 16.05 20.92
CA GLU A 249 -9.18 15.37 21.55
C GLU A 249 -8.83 14.08 20.78
N TRP A 250 -7.59 13.97 20.37
CA TRP A 250 -7.04 12.72 19.82
C TRP A 250 -6.57 11.82 20.96
N THR A 251 -7.47 11.00 21.47
CA THR A 251 -7.28 10.20 22.70
C THR A 251 -6.26 9.07 22.47
N SER A 252 -6.31 8.37 21.33
CA SER A 252 -5.38 7.26 21.01
C SER A 252 -3.91 7.71 20.95
N SER A 253 -3.65 8.98 20.64
CA SER A 253 -2.28 9.53 20.61
C SER A 253 -1.61 9.60 21.98
N THR A 254 -2.39 9.66 23.06
CA THR A 254 -1.91 9.76 24.44
C THR A 254 -2.24 8.53 25.27
N ASN A 255 -3.22 7.74 24.85
CA ASN A 255 -3.67 6.54 25.55
C ASN A 255 -3.97 5.40 24.55
N ALA A 256 -2.98 4.59 24.25
CA ALA A 256 -3.06 3.49 23.28
C ALA A 256 -4.01 2.35 23.68
N ILE A 257 -4.56 2.34 24.88
CA ILE A 257 -5.56 1.35 25.35
C ILE A 257 -6.99 1.92 25.40
N ALA A 258 -7.19 3.16 24.95
CA ALA A 258 -8.52 3.73 24.84
C ALA A 258 -9.34 2.95 23.82
N PRO A 259 -10.64 2.69 24.09
CA PRO A 259 -11.51 1.98 23.15
C PRO A 259 -12.12 2.91 22.08
N PHE A 260 -11.47 4.00 21.77
CA PHE A 260 -11.81 4.97 20.72
C PHE A 260 -10.61 5.86 20.42
N ASP A 261 -10.55 6.41 19.21
CA ASP A 261 -9.43 7.25 18.78
C ASP A 261 -9.63 8.72 19.16
N PHE A 262 -10.85 9.23 19.03
CA PHE A 262 -11.17 10.64 19.26
C PHE A 262 -12.40 10.81 20.12
N ARG A 263 -12.45 11.95 20.82
CA ARG A 263 -13.68 12.48 21.42
C ARG A 263 -13.83 13.97 21.10
N LEU A 264 -15.07 14.40 21.02
CA LEU A 264 -15.42 15.81 20.83
C LEU A 264 -16.83 16.09 21.36
N LYS A 265 -17.23 17.37 21.36
CA LYS A 265 -18.57 17.81 21.68
C LYS A 265 -19.20 18.53 20.50
N VAL A 266 -20.51 18.34 20.32
CA VAL A 266 -21.31 18.93 19.24
C VAL A 266 -22.26 19.99 19.81
N PRO A 267 -22.31 21.22 19.24
CA PRO A 267 -23.30 22.24 19.59
C PRO A 267 -24.73 21.79 19.28
N PRO A 268 -25.78 22.41 19.90
CA PRO A 268 -25.71 23.46 20.92
C PRO A 268 -25.59 22.92 22.35
N HIS A 269 -25.84 21.62 22.58
CA HIS A 269 -25.99 21.06 23.92
C HIS A 269 -24.73 20.40 24.48
N GLY A 270 -23.63 20.43 23.74
CA GLY A 270 -22.38 19.81 24.18
C GLY A 270 -22.45 18.29 24.24
N VAL A 271 -23.18 17.70 23.30
CA VAL A 271 -23.29 16.23 23.21
C VAL A 271 -21.92 15.64 22.90
N GLU A 272 -21.43 14.80 23.82
CA GLU A 272 -20.17 14.08 23.61
C GLU A 272 -20.34 12.98 22.57
N ARG A 273 -19.37 12.91 21.64
CA ARG A 273 -19.26 11.85 20.66
C ARG A 273 -17.86 11.24 20.74
N ARG A 274 -17.78 9.92 20.67
CA ARG A 274 -16.54 9.15 20.54
C ARG A 274 -16.43 8.61 19.13
N MET A 275 -15.22 8.53 18.63
CA MET A 275 -14.99 8.21 17.22
C MET A 275 -13.83 7.28 17.06
N ASP A 276 -13.93 6.47 16.02
CA ASP A 276 -12.91 5.52 15.61
C ASP A 276 -12.59 5.71 14.12
N ALA A 277 -11.30 5.79 13.79
CA ALA A 277 -10.80 5.88 12.43
C ALA A 277 -10.52 4.47 11.88
N LYS A 278 -11.27 4.03 10.89
CA LYS A 278 -11.05 2.73 10.24
C LYS A 278 -10.51 2.93 8.83
N SER A 279 -9.20 2.81 8.69
CA SER A 279 -8.47 3.18 7.48
C SER A 279 -8.08 1.96 6.63
N THR A 280 -8.02 2.13 5.31
CA THR A 280 -7.53 1.15 4.35
C THR A 280 -6.98 1.84 3.09
N THR A 281 -5.98 1.26 2.48
CA THR A 281 -5.53 1.66 1.14
C THR A 281 -6.44 1.11 0.04
N GLY A 282 -7.28 0.12 0.36
CA GLY A 282 -8.24 -0.51 -0.53
C GLY A 282 -9.53 0.28 -0.68
N GLU A 283 -10.54 -0.39 -1.25
CA GLU A 283 -11.87 0.17 -1.50
C GLU A 283 -12.70 0.26 -0.21
N PHE A 284 -13.83 1.00 -0.29
CA PHE A 284 -14.73 1.19 0.84
C PHE A 284 -15.21 -0.13 1.45
N GLU A 285 -15.48 -1.14 0.62
CA GLU A 285 -16.02 -2.45 0.97
C GLU A 285 -15.01 -3.35 1.70
N THR A 286 -13.72 -2.97 1.78
CA THR A 286 -12.74 -3.72 2.57
C THR A 286 -13.21 -3.82 4.03
N PRO A 287 -13.25 -5.03 4.63
CA PRO A 287 -13.76 -5.22 5.99
C PRO A 287 -13.10 -4.30 7.02
N LEU A 288 -13.90 -3.83 7.98
CA LEU A 288 -13.43 -3.11 9.17
C LEU A 288 -12.97 -4.12 10.22
N HIS A 289 -11.92 -3.77 10.94
CA HIS A 289 -11.52 -4.54 12.14
C HIS A 289 -11.87 -3.75 13.40
N MET A 290 -12.65 -4.35 14.28
CA MET A 290 -13.02 -3.76 15.56
C MET A 290 -12.65 -4.71 16.70
N SER A 291 -12.01 -4.17 17.72
CA SER A 291 -11.76 -4.87 18.97
C SER A 291 -13.05 -5.05 19.77
N ARG A 292 -13.07 -6.05 20.63
CA ARG A 292 -14.19 -6.24 21.59
C ARG A 292 -14.36 -5.01 22.47
N ALA A 293 -13.28 -4.32 22.85
CA ALA A 293 -13.33 -3.13 23.68
C ALA A 293 -14.05 -1.97 22.97
N GLU A 294 -13.75 -1.71 21.68
CA GLU A 294 -14.42 -0.71 20.85
C GLU A 294 -15.92 -1.02 20.69
N ILE A 295 -16.27 -2.29 20.41
CA ILE A 295 -17.66 -2.71 20.29
C ILE A 295 -18.41 -2.54 21.63
N SER A 296 -17.79 -2.95 22.74
CA SER A 296 -18.36 -2.75 24.08
C SER A 296 -18.59 -1.27 24.38
N GLU A 297 -17.63 -0.42 24.01
CA GLU A 297 -17.72 1.02 24.21
C GLU A 297 -18.83 1.63 23.36
N ALA A 298 -18.94 1.25 22.09
CA ALA A 298 -19.97 1.73 21.19
C ALA A 298 -21.40 1.36 21.66
N VAL A 299 -21.57 0.18 22.26
CA VAL A 299 -22.89 -0.29 22.73
C VAL A 299 -23.23 0.19 24.12
N ARG A 300 -22.24 0.28 25.02
CA ARG A 300 -22.46 0.49 26.48
C ARG A 300 -21.89 1.80 26.99
N GLY A 301 -21.13 2.54 26.18
CA GLY A 301 -20.42 3.72 26.66
C GLY A 301 -21.28 4.89 27.12
N GLY A 302 -22.61 4.86 26.90
CA GLY A 302 -23.53 5.90 27.28
C GLY A 302 -23.38 7.23 26.53
N VAL A 303 -22.59 7.21 25.50
CA VAL A 303 -22.34 8.34 24.56
C VAL A 303 -22.46 7.83 23.13
N TYR A 304 -22.67 8.74 22.20
CA TYR A 304 -22.71 8.40 20.78
C TYR A 304 -21.33 7.94 20.31
N TYR A 305 -21.30 6.86 19.54
CA TYR A 305 -20.09 6.31 18.97
C TYR A 305 -20.17 6.29 17.45
N ASP A 306 -19.20 6.93 16.79
CA ASP A 306 -19.16 7.10 15.34
C ASP A 306 -17.95 6.36 14.74
N ILE A 307 -18.12 5.85 13.53
CA ILE A 307 -17.00 5.29 12.76
C ILE A 307 -16.78 6.15 11.53
N TYR A 308 -15.53 6.60 11.38
CA TYR A 308 -15.06 7.27 10.19
C TYR A 308 -14.25 6.28 9.36
N ARG A 309 -14.78 5.88 8.20
CA ARG A 309 -14.13 5.00 7.26
C ARG A 309 -13.32 5.81 6.27
N LEU A 310 -11.98 5.74 6.37
CA LEU A 310 -11.05 6.30 5.39
C LEU A 310 -10.62 5.18 4.44
N TYR A 311 -10.81 5.36 3.15
CA TYR A 311 -10.50 4.37 2.12
C TYR A 311 -9.79 5.01 0.94
N ARG A 312 -9.16 4.23 0.07
CA ARG A 312 -8.25 4.72 -0.96
C ARG A 312 -7.18 5.66 -0.39
N LEU A 313 -6.75 5.35 0.85
CA LEU A 313 -5.81 6.18 1.57
C LEU A 313 -4.46 6.22 0.84
N SER A 314 -3.98 7.43 0.60
CA SER A 314 -2.71 7.74 -0.07
C SER A 314 -2.00 8.87 0.66
N ASP A 315 -0.81 9.25 0.19
CA ASP A 315 -0.04 10.36 0.75
C ASP A 315 -0.71 11.73 0.51
N ASP A 316 -1.54 11.82 -0.54
CA ASP A 316 -2.25 13.05 -0.90
C ASP A 316 -3.57 13.22 -0.13
N GLY A 317 -4.08 12.17 0.50
CA GLY A 317 -5.36 12.17 1.22
C GLY A 317 -6.09 10.83 1.16
N ALA A 318 -7.37 10.88 1.48
CA ALA A 318 -8.27 9.74 1.46
C ALA A 318 -9.69 10.15 1.05
N GLU A 319 -10.50 9.19 0.66
CA GLU A 319 -11.95 9.32 0.68
C GLU A 319 -12.47 8.89 2.04
N MET A 320 -13.46 9.60 2.58
CA MET A 320 -13.98 9.33 3.91
C MET A 320 -15.49 9.38 3.95
N ARG A 321 -16.10 8.40 4.62
CA ARG A 321 -17.53 8.39 4.99
C ARG A 321 -17.68 8.16 6.49
N ALA A 322 -18.76 8.67 7.06
CA ALA A 322 -19.07 8.50 8.47
C ALA A 322 -20.29 7.61 8.67
N ALA A 323 -20.24 6.74 9.68
CA ALA A 323 -21.39 6.06 10.25
C ALA A 323 -21.60 6.60 11.66
N TYR A 324 -22.75 7.23 11.88
CA TYR A 324 -23.05 7.87 13.14
C TYR A 324 -23.84 6.93 14.05
N ASP A 325 -23.53 6.98 15.36
CA ASP A 325 -24.24 6.21 16.40
C ASP A 325 -24.36 4.72 16.07
N VAL A 326 -23.20 4.09 15.86
CA VAL A 326 -23.15 2.68 15.42
C VAL A 326 -23.51 1.66 16.51
N GLY A 327 -23.70 2.12 17.76
CA GLY A 327 -24.03 1.26 18.89
C GLY A 327 -25.20 0.30 18.63
N PRO A 328 -26.37 0.76 18.12
CA PRO A 328 -27.50 -0.11 17.80
C PRO A 328 -27.19 -1.21 16.79
N ALA A 329 -26.35 -0.91 15.78
CA ALA A 329 -25.94 -1.88 14.76
C ALA A 329 -24.93 -2.90 15.30
N LEU A 330 -24.13 -2.53 16.31
CA LEU A 330 -23.13 -3.39 16.94
C LEU A 330 -23.66 -4.21 18.12
N ALA A 331 -24.82 -3.85 18.67
CA ALA A 331 -25.39 -4.53 19.83
C ALA A 331 -25.61 -6.05 19.63
N PRO A 332 -26.12 -6.53 18.46
CA PRO A 332 -26.25 -7.97 18.24
C PRO A 332 -24.88 -8.69 18.17
N ILE A 333 -23.85 -8.00 17.73
CA ILE A 333 -22.48 -8.55 17.68
C ILE A 333 -21.95 -8.70 19.11
N LEU A 334 -22.11 -7.68 19.95
CA LEU A 334 -21.69 -7.72 21.33
C LEU A 334 -22.41 -8.85 22.08
N GLU A 335 -23.73 -9.00 21.92
CA GLU A 335 -24.53 -10.08 22.49
C GLU A 335 -24.00 -11.46 22.09
N ALA A 336 -23.66 -11.65 20.80
CA ALA A 336 -23.09 -12.90 20.33
C ALA A 336 -21.71 -13.18 20.97
N LEU A 337 -20.88 -12.16 21.15
CA LEU A 337 -19.56 -12.28 21.77
C LEU A 337 -19.66 -12.57 23.29
N GLU A 338 -20.74 -12.17 23.95
CA GLU A 338 -21.01 -12.44 25.38
C GLU A 338 -21.55 -13.84 25.60
N ASN A 339 -22.24 -14.40 24.63
CA ASN A 339 -22.81 -15.74 24.69
C ASN A 339 -21.83 -16.84 24.25
N LEU A 340 -20.54 -16.55 24.14
CA LEU A 340 -19.53 -17.58 23.86
C LEU A 340 -19.40 -18.55 25.05
N PRO A 341 -19.03 -19.82 24.78
CA PRO A 341 -18.78 -20.79 25.83
C PRO A 341 -17.74 -20.31 26.85
N PRO A 342 -17.86 -20.70 28.13
CA PRO A 342 -16.89 -20.32 29.17
C PRO A 342 -15.46 -20.68 28.77
N GLY A 343 -14.54 -19.74 28.96
CA GLY A 343 -13.13 -19.91 28.64
C GLY A 343 -12.76 -19.58 27.17
N ILE A 344 -13.74 -19.13 26.36
CA ILE A 344 -13.49 -18.62 25.01
C ILE A 344 -13.62 -17.09 25.02
N SER A 345 -12.62 -16.41 24.47
CA SER A 345 -12.65 -14.97 24.20
C SER A 345 -12.35 -14.70 22.73
N VAL A 346 -12.94 -13.63 22.21
CA VAL A 346 -12.65 -13.09 20.89
C VAL A 346 -12.17 -11.66 21.09
N ASP A 347 -10.96 -11.36 20.65
CA ASP A 347 -10.34 -10.05 20.87
C ASP A 347 -10.77 -9.02 19.82
N SER A 348 -11.04 -9.46 18.59
CA SER A 348 -11.49 -8.59 17.49
C SER A 348 -12.34 -9.35 16.48
N VAL A 349 -13.15 -8.60 15.73
CA VAL A 349 -13.97 -9.12 14.64
C VAL A 349 -13.75 -8.30 13.37
N SER A 350 -13.94 -8.96 12.22
CA SER A 350 -14.00 -8.29 10.91
C SER A 350 -15.46 -8.05 10.55
N ILE A 351 -15.80 -6.81 10.24
CA ILE A 351 -17.16 -6.35 9.96
C ILE A 351 -17.24 -5.86 8.52
N ASP A 352 -18.22 -6.33 7.76
CA ASP A 352 -18.53 -5.77 6.45
C ASP A 352 -19.08 -4.33 6.65
N PRO A 353 -18.52 -3.30 5.98
CA PRO A 353 -18.98 -1.93 6.14
C PRO A 353 -20.48 -1.74 5.89
N ARG A 354 -21.09 -2.60 5.06
CA ARG A 354 -22.53 -2.56 4.73
C ARG A 354 -23.45 -2.86 5.91
N ILE A 355 -22.92 -3.46 6.99
CA ILE A 355 -23.69 -3.68 8.25
C ILE A 355 -23.93 -2.35 8.95
N LEU A 356 -23.03 -1.39 8.79
CA LEU A 356 -23.12 -0.06 9.38
C LEU A 356 -23.77 0.90 8.37
N GLN A 357 -24.55 1.84 8.88
CA GLN A 357 -25.25 2.83 8.04
C GLN A 357 -24.34 4.03 7.77
N PHE A 358 -23.42 3.89 6.82
CA PHE A 358 -22.58 5.00 6.37
C PHE A 358 -23.37 6.03 5.57
N THR A 359 -23.00 7.30 5.74
CA THR A 359 -23.52 8.41 4.93
C THR A 359 -23.19 8.22 3.44
N SER A 360 -24.01 8.80 2.56
CA SER A 360 -23.73 8.89 1.12
C SER A 360 -22.64 9.90 0.81
N ASP A 361 -22.46 10.89 1.68
CA ASP A 361 -21.53 12.00 1.49
C ASP A 361 -20.10 11.51 1.62
N VAL A 362 -19.27 11.83 0.64
CA VAL A 362 -17.86 11.52 0.61
C VAL A 362 -17.07 12.78 0.92
N HIS A 363 -16.30 12.74 2.00
CA HIS A 363 -15.34 13.79 2.34
C HIS A 363 -13.96 13.43 1.81
N HIS A 364 -13.12 14.42 1.58
CA HIS A 364 -11.76 14.25 1.06
C HIS A 364 -10.74 14.90 1.98
N PRO A 365 -10.45 14.30 3.16
CA PRO A 365 -9.41 14.81 4.04
C PRO A 365 -8.05 14.73 3.34
N ARG A 366 -7.26 15.81 3.48
CA ARG A 366 -5.94 15.94 2.89
C ARG A 366 -4.88 16.14 3.96
N ASN A 367 -3.63 15.91 3.62
CA ASN A 367 -2.51 16.19 4.50
C ASN A 367 -2.32 17.73 4.62
N SER A 368 -2.54 18.28 5.81
CA SER A 368 -2.38 19.71 6.05
C SER A 368 -0.92 20.18 5.99
N GLU A 369 0.04 19.30 6.23
CA GLU A 369 1.48 19.66 6.16
C GLU A 369 1.92 20.05 4.73
N LEU A 370 1.12 19.73 3.70
CA LEU A 370 1.41 20.10 2.31
C LEU A 370 0.86 21.47 1.90
N HIS A 371 0.07 22.15 2.76
CA HIS A 371 -0.64 23.38 2.37
C HIS A 371 -0.09 24.66 3.01
N ASP A 372 0.76 24.60 4.03
CA ASP A 372 1.32 25.80 4.68
C ASP A 372 2.35 26.55 3.80
N ASP A 373 2.82 25.97 2.70
CA ASP A 373 3.78 26.62 1.78
C ASP A 373 3.13 27.46 0.68
N GLU A 374 1.79 27.42 0.49
CA GLU A 374 1.12 28.22 -0.57
C GLU A 374 0.52 29.55 -0.10
N VAL A 375 0.52 29.88 1.19
CA VAL A 375 -0.12 31.10 1.72
C VAL A 375 0.89 32.17 2.12
N SER A 376 2.17 32.03 1.78
CA SER A 376 3.19 33.04 2.03
C SER A 376 3.78 33.58 0.72
N LEU A 377 2.99 34.33 -0.03
CA LEU A 377 3.45 35.29 -1.04
C LEU A 377 2.55 36.53 -1.04
#